data_4f50bb0130dd379dc230064ef6b2010d
#
_entry.id   4f50bb0130dd379dc230064ef6b2010d
#
_cell.length_a   1.000
_cell.length_b   1.000
_cell.length_c   1.000
_cell.angle_alpha   90.00
_cell.angle_beta   90.00
_cell.angle_gamma   90.00
#
_symmetry.space_group_name_H-M   'P 1'
#
loop_
_entity.id
_entity.type
_entity.pdbx_description
1 polymer ?
#
loop_
_entity_poly.entity_id
_entity_poly.type
_entity_poly.pdbx_seq_one_letter_code
_entity_poly.pdbx_strand_id
1 'polypeptide(L)'
;MKKIITYSIIVLLQASVAFAQVSQKPKLQKREKYEWEGEIPTYVEQLKKELTYPMAWGNSPIRNFKKWKKAVREKVFECMMTPPKAAAAWDMEVLGEEQRDGYKAQKIAFNINAYSRITAYLLIPDSEDGKNPKAEAGLLLSAQNKKSGKFPAVVALHDHGAHLFIGKEKMIRPFFIASEEQDADGKISEKKKAANQEVLDDADAWVNQLYDGQYVGDYLAKHGYVVLSVDAPMWGERGRKEGVDRNKYDLIAGNMMMLGRDLSAFMTYDDMASTDFLASLPMVDAKRIGCVGCSMGAYRSWMLSALSDRIRVGASICWMITTDAQLTRRFGRKENGGFANCFPGLRQYLDYPHIASLACPKPMLFINGTKDKLFPVPGVKDAFAEMHKVWKSQGVDNLLDTELWDIPHSCGLKAQEKMLEFLDKNLK
;
A
#
# COMPACT_ATOMS: atom_id res chain seq x y z
N MET A 1 -18.77 -51.11 43.85
CA MET A 1 -19.30 -51.48 42.52
C MET A 1 -20.47 -50.61 42.01
N LYS A 2 -21.33 -50.00 42.87
CA LYS A 2 -22.46 -49.14 42.40
C LYS A 2 -22.10 -47.75 41.87
N LYS A 3 -20.95 -47.16 42.20
CA LYS A 3 -20.53 -45.81 41.72
C LYS A 3 -19.86 -45.80 40.35
N ILE A 4 -19.35 -46.91 39.87
CA ILE A 4 -18.67 -47.00 38.56
C ILE A 4 -19.68 -47.19 37.41
N ILE A 5 -20.83 -47.79 37.67
CA ILE A 5 -21.87 -48.02 36.67
C ILE A 5 -22.61 -46.71 36.32
N THR A 6 -22.76 -45.79 37.27
CA THR A 6 -23.47 -44.54 37.06
C THR A 6 -22.69 -43.56 36.17
N TYR A 7 -21.35 -43.56 36.21
CA TYR A 7 -20.52 -42.71 35.37
C TYR A 7 -20.46 -43.22 33.92
N SER A 8 -20.50 -44.53 33.70
CA SER A 8 -20.48 -45.09 32.36
C SER A 8 -21.78 -44.85 31.58
N ILE A 9 -22.91 -44.75 32.27
CA ILE A 9 -24.22 -44.48 31.64
C ILE A 9 -24.36 -43.00 31.28
N ILE A 10 -23.80 -42.07 32.06
CA ILE A 10 -23.84 -40.63 31.78
C ILE A 10 -22.93 -40.30 30.59
N VAL A 11 -21.76 -40.91 30.46
CA VAL A 11 -20.86 -40.71 29.32
C VAL A 11 -21.45 -41.29 28.02
N LEU A 12 -22.17 -42.42 28.08
CA LEU A 12 -22.84 -42.97 26.92
C LEU A 12 -24.08 -42.17 26.48
N LEU A 13 -24.79 -41.53 27.40
CA LEU A 13 -25.91 -40.65 27.08
C LEU A 13 -25.42 -39.29 26.48
N GLN A 14 -24.30 -38.77 26.93
CA GLN A 14 -23.71 -37.56 26.32
C GLN A 14 -23.12 -37.83 24.94
N ALA A 15 -22.54 -38.98 24.70
CA ALA A 15 -22.07 -39.39 23.36
C ALA A 15 -23.25 -39.62 22.38
N SER A 16 -24.37 -40.15 22.84
CA SER A 16 -25.56 -40.36 21.98
C SER A 16 -26.29 -39.05 21.63
N VAL A 17 -26.25 -38.02 22.49
CA VAL A 17 -26.79 -36.69 22.19
C VAL A 17 -25.89 -35.93 21.20
N ALA A 18 -24.56 -36.09 21.30
CA ALA A 18 -23.64 -35.51 20.32
C ALA A 18 -23.75 -36.17 18.92
N PHE A 19 -24.05 -37.47 18.85
CA PHE A 19 -24.28 -38.14 17.55
C PHE A 19 -25.67 -37.89 16.96
N ALA A 20 -26.67 -37.54 17.75
CA ALA A 20 -28.02 -37.22 17.27
C ALA A 20 -28.11 -35.84 16.60
N GLN A 21 -27.17 -34.93 16.86
CA GLN A 21 -27.12 -33.61 16.20
C GLN A 21 -26.43 -33.60 14.83
N VAL A 22 -25.78 -34.68 14.42
CA VAL A 22 -25.04 -34.79 13.14
C VAL A 22 -25.87 -35.34 11.97
N SER A 23 -27.13 -35.72 12.19
CA SER A 23 -27.92 -36.40 11.16
C SER A 23 -29.09 -35.60 10.56
N GLN A 24 -29.05 -34.29 10.62
CA GLN A 24 -29.81 -33.52 9.65
C GLN A 24 -28.94 -33.36 8.40
N LYS A 25 -29.15 -34.27 7.43
CA LYS A 25 -28.63 -34.01 6.07
C LYS A 25 -29.05 -32.60 5.69
N PRO A 26 -28.12 -31.72 5.34
CA PRO A 26 -28.49 -30.38 4.89
C PRO A 26 -29.50 -30.58 3.76
N LYS A 27 -30.70 -29.99 3.88
CA LYS A 27 -31.63 -29.93 2.78
C LYS A 27 -30.88 -29.24 1.65
N LEU A 28 -30.50 -30.03 0.64
CA LEU A 28 -29.97 -29.44 -0.61
C LEU A 28 -31.00 -28.41 -1.04
N GLN A 29 -30.61 -27.11 -0.98
CA GLN A 29 -31.40 -26.06 -1.53
C GLN A 29 -31.74 -26.44 -2.97
N LYS A 30 -32.99 -26.22 -3.41
CA LYS A 30 -33.36 -26.39 -4.81
C LYS A 30 -32.30 -25.66 -5.63
N ARG A 31 -31.59 -26.41 -6.50
CA ARG A 31 -30.65 -25.84 -7.42
C ARG A 31 -31.42 -24.79 -8.25
N GLU A 32 -31.23 -23.51 -7.96
CA GLU A 32 -31.54 -22.47 -8.93
C GLU A 32 -30.70 -22.75 -10.17
N LYS A 33 -31.25 -22.49 -11.35
CA LYS A 33 -30.48 -22.59 -12.59
C LYS A 33 -29.34 -21.61 -12.51
N TYR A 34 -28.18 -22.06 -12.06
CA TYR A 34 -26.98 -21.27 -12.08
C TYR A 34 -26.57 -21.07 -13.54
N GLU A 35 -26.44 -19.84 -13.97
CA GLU A 35 -25.58 -19.52 -15.08
C GLU A 35 -24.19 -20.08 -14.81
N TRP A 36 -23.39 -20.25 -15.81
CA TRP A 36 -22.11 -20.93 -15.89
C TRP A 36 -21.07 -20.62 -14.80
N GLU A 37 -21.26 -19.63 -13.97
CA GLU A 37 -20.36 -19.27 -12.88
C GLU A 37 -20.26 -20.34 -11.77
N GLY A 38 -21.13 -21.35 -11.82
CA GLY A 38 -21.04 -22.54 -10.97
C GLY A 38 -21.25 -22.30 -9.48
N GLU A 39 -20.63 -23.15 -8.68
CA GLU A 39 -20.82 -23.20 -7.23
C GLU A 39 -20.04 -22.11 -6.48
N ILE A 40 -18.86 -21.75 -6.98
CA ILE A 40 -17.89 -20.88 -6.28
C ILE A 40 -18.45 -19.50 -5.96
N PRO A 41 -19.10 -18.75 -6.87
CA PRO A 41 -19.71 -17.48 -6.54
C PRO A 41 -20.72 -17.55 -5.40
N THR A 42 -21.56 -18.58 -5.40
CA THR A 42 -22.55 -18.80 -4.33
C THR A 42 -21.88 -19.15 -3.00
N TYR A 43 -20.83 -19.97 -3.04
CA TYR A 43 -20.04 -20.28 -1.85
C TYR A 43 -19.34 -19.06 -1.28
N VAL A 44 -18.74 -18.21 -2.13
CA VAL A 44 -18.12 -16.95 -1.71
C VAL A 44 -19.14 -16.03 -1.04
N GLU A 45 -20.34 -15.89 -1.60
CA GLU A 45 -21.41 -15.10 -0.97
C GLU A 45 -21.83 -15.66 0.41
N GLN A 46 -21.81 -16.96 0.59
CA GLN A 46 -22.07 -17.57 1.90
C GLN A 46 -20.93 -17.27 2.88
N LEU A 47 -19.68 -17.43 2.46
CA LEU A 47 -18.52 -17.09 3.29
C LEU A 47 -18.53 -15.61 3.72
N LYS A 48 -18.91 -14.69 2.84
CA LYS A 48 -19.06 -13.26 3.17
C LYS A 48 -20.05 -13.04 4.32
N LYS A 49 -21.19 -13.75 4.32
CA LYS A 49 -22.20 -13.63 5.38
C LYS A 49 -21.72 -14.13 6.75
N GLU A 50 -20.69 -14.96 6.77
CA GLU A 50 -20.09 -15.49 7.99
C GLU A 50 -19.04 -14.54 8.60
N LEU A 51 -18.63 -13.49 7.87
CA LEU A 51 -17.64 -12.52 8.34
C LEU A 51 -18.23 -11.61 9.41
N THR A 52 -17.72 -11.70 10.63
CA THR A 52 -18.17 -10.91 11.80
C THR A 52 -17.16 -9.88 12.25
N TYR A 53 -15.95 -9.91 11.70
CA TYR A 53 -14.85 -9.02 12.06
C TYR A 53 -14.63 -8.87 13.57
N PRO A 54 -14.35 -9.97 14.29
CA PRO A 54 -14.33 -9.98 15.77
C PRO A 54 -13.23 -9.10 16.38
N MET A 55 -12.25 -8.68 15.61
CA MET A 55 -11.19 -7.78 16.07
C MET A 55 -11.40 -6.30 15.68
N ALA A 56 -12.48 -5.97 14.98
CA ALA A 56 -12.82 -4.57 14.69
C ALA A 56 -13.05 -3.77 15.99
N TRP A 57 -12.74 -2.47 15.98
CA TRP A 57 -13.06 -1.61 17.12
C TRP A 57 -14.57 -1.54 17.34
N GLY A 58 -15.00 -1.85 18.56
CA GLY A 58 -16.42 -2.00 18.88
C GLY A 58 -16.90 -3.45 18.94
N ASN A 59 -16.45 -4.34 18.04
CA ASN A 59 -16.73 -5.78 18.09
C ASN A 59 -15.80 -6.51 19.07
N SER A 60 -14.53 -6.07 19.10
CA SER A 60 -13.52 -6.63 19.99
C SER A 60 -13.92 -6.48 21.48
N PRO A 61 -13.64 -7.47 22.34
CA PRO A 61 -13.81 -7.34 23.78
C PRO A 61 -12.80 -6.35 24.42
N ILE A 62 -11.73 -5.98 23.71
CA ILE A 62 -10.70 -5.07 24.20
C ILE A 62 -11.20 -3.63 24.08
N ARG A 63 -11.49 -2.98 25.23
CA ARG A 63 -12.01 -1.60 25.27
C ARG A 63 -10.93 -0.53 25.43
N ASN A 64 -9.73 -0.88 25.81
CA ASN A 64 -8.60 0.07 25.82
C ASN A 64 -8.00 0.19 24.42
N PHE A 65 -8.05 1.38 23.85
CA PHE A 65 -7.64 1.61 22.45
C PHE A 65 -6.17 1.24 22.18
N LYS A 66 -5.26 1.58 23.09
CA LYS A 66 -3.83 1.25 22.93
C LYS A 66 -3.59 -0.27 22.94
N LYS A 67 -4.28 -0.99 23.84
CA LYS A 67 -4.21 -2.45 23.90
C LYS A 67 -4.86 -3.08 22.67
N TRP A 68 -6.00 -2.56 22.24
CA TRP A 68 -6.69 -3.01 21.02
C TRP A 68 -5.77 -2.83 19.81
N LYS A 69 -5.22 -1.64 19.57
CA LYS A 69 -4.33 -1.33 18.46
C LYS A 69 -3.12 -2.27 18.42
N LYS A 70 -2.53 -2.56 19.58
CA LYS A 70 -1.42 -3.52 19.68
C LYS A 70 -1.85 -4.92 19.24
N ALA A 71 -2.93 -5.46 19.82
CA ALA A 71 -3.41 -6.81 19.53
C ALA A 71 -3.83 -6.97 18.05
N VAL A 72 -4.45 -5.94 17.47
CA VAL A 72 -4.85 -5.94 16.05
C VAL A 72 -3.64 -5.85 15.13
N ARG A 73 -2.65 -5.01 15.43
CA ARG A 73 -1.39 -4.99 14.65
C ARG A 73 -0.68 -6.33 14.69
N GLU A 74 -0.60 -6.98 15.84
CA GLU A 74 -0.02 -8.32 15.99
C GLU A 74 -0.74 -9.33 15.09
N LYS A 75 -2.08 -9.31 15.05
CA LYS A 75 -2.86 -10.17 14.16
C LYS A 75 -2.62 -9.87 12.68
N VAL A 76 -2.51 -8.61 12.30
CA VAL A 76 -2.17 -8.23 10.92
C VAL A 76 -0.80 -8.80 10.54
N PHE A 77 0.22 -8.61 11.38
CA PHE A 77 1.57 -9.16 11.13
C PHE A 77 1.58 -10.69 11.10
N GLU A 78 0.78 -11.35 11.94
CA GLU A 78 0.61 -12.82 11.88
C GLU A 78 0.09 -13.26 10.50
N CYS A 79 -0.95 -12.60 9.99
CA CYS A 79 -1.49 -12.88 8.64
C CYS A 79 -0.54 -12.46 7.51
N MET A 80 0.36 -11.51 7.74
CA MET A 80 1.43 -11.12 6.80
C MET A 80 2.55 -12.16 6.72
N MET A 81 2.51 -13.18 7.59
CA MET A 81 3.52 -14.24 7.63
C MET A 81 4.92 -13.72 7.98
N THR A 82 5.98 -14.44 7.58
CA THR A 82 7.34 -14.09 7.93
C THR A 82 7.85 -12.91 7.09
N PRO A 83 8.40 -11.85 7.71
CA PRO A 83 9.00 -10.76 6.96
C PRO A 83 10.27 -11.22 6.22
N PRO A 84 10.67 -10.53 5.14
CA PRO A 84 11.99 -10.68 4.56
C PRO A 84 13.07 -10.43 5.61
N LYS A 85 14.20 -11.16 5.51
CA LYS A 85 15.36 -10.90 6.36
C LYS A 85 15.90 -9.50 6.09
N ALA A 86 16.04 -8.67 7.12
CA ALA A 86 16.56 -7.32 6.99
C ALA A 86 17.96 -7.28 6.39
N ALA A 87 18.27 -6.27 5.60
CA ALA A 87 19.63 -6.00 5.14
C ALA A 87 20.54 -5.62 6.32
N ALA A 88 21.82 -6.00 6.25
CA ALA A 88 22.79 -5.62 7.26
C ALA A 88 23.12 -4.11 7.22
N ALA A 89 23.08 -3.52 6.03
CA ALA A 89 23.24 -2.09 5.77
C ALA A 89 22.47 -1.70 4.51
N TRP A 90 22.04 -0.45 4.42
CA TRP A 90 21.37 0.07 3.22
C TRP A 90 22.31 0.07 2.00
N ASP A 91 23.60 0.34 2.20
CA ASP A 91 24.61 0.38 1.14
C ASP A 91 24.14 1.19 -0.08
N MET A 92 23.74 2.43 0.21
CA MET A 92 23.19 3.33 -0.80
C MET A 92 24.27 3.76 -1.80
N GLU A 93 23.92 3.72 -3.08
CA GLU A 93 24.74 4.18 -4.18
C GLU A 93 23.92 5.16 -5.04
N VAL A 94 24.52 6.28 -5.45
CA VAL A 94 23.94 7.19 -6.42
C VAL A 94 24.37 6.75 -7.81
N LEU A 95 23.43 6.27 -8.60
CA LEU A 95 23.67 5.80 -9.96
C LEU A 95 23.76 6.97 -10.95
N GLY A 96 23.03 8.04 -10.69
CA GLY A 96 23.03 9.25 -11.48
C GLY A 96 22.12 10.32 -10.90
N GLU A 97 22.32 11.55 -11.36
CA GLU A 97 21.56 12.70 -10.89
C GLU A 97 21.28 13.71 -12.01
N GLU A 98 20.18 14.42 -11.85
CA GLU A 98 19.74 15.49 -12.74
C GLU A 98 19.24 16.67 -11.91
N GLN A 99 19.69 17.87 -12.23
CA GLN A 99 19.13 19.09 -11.63
C GLN A 99 17.83 19.44 -12.35
N ARG A 100 16.78 19.65 -11.60
CA ARG A 100 15.47 20.08 -12.06
C ARG A 100 15.10 21.42 -11.46
N ASP A 101 13.98 21.98 -11.90
CA ASP A 101 13.48 23.26 -11.40
C ASP A 101 13.03 23.14 -9.93
N GLY A 102 13.88 23.65 -9.02
CA GLY A 102 13.64 23.68 -7.58
C GLY A 102 14.03 22.42 -6.79
N TYR A 103 14.62 21.40 -7.42
CA TYR A 103 15.07 20.19 -6.74
C TYR A 103 16.07 19.38 -7.57
N LYS A 104 16.83 18.54 -6.88
CA LYS A 104 17.70 17.52 -7.49
C LYS A 104 16.98 16.18 -7.54
N ALA A 105 16.98 15.54 -8.70
CA ALA A 105 16.53 14.15 -8.86
C ALA A 105 17.75 13.21 -8.88
N GLN A 106 17.71 12.15 -8.09
CA GLN A 106 18.72 11.11 -8.06
C GLN A 106 18.07 9.75 -8.36
N LYS A 107 18.69 8.96 -9.20
CA LYS A 107 18.46 7.51 -9.27
C LYS A 107 19.47 6.87 -8.33
N ILE A 108 19.00 6.11 -7.38
CA ILE A 108 19.81 5.45 -6.36
C ILE A 108 19.58 3.94 -6.39
N ALA A 109 20.54 3.20 -5.86
CA ALA A 109 20.36 1.79 -5.51
C ALA A 109 20.62 1.59 -4.03
N PHE A 110 19.88 0.70 -3.38
CA PHE A 110 20.09 0.32 -1.98
C PHE A 110 19.57 -1.09 -1.68
N ASN A 111 20.04 -1.69 -0.60
CA ASN A 111 19.61 -3.01 -0.17
C ASN A 111 18.29 -2.92 0.58
N ILE A 112 17.17 -3.35 -0.03
CA ILE A 112 15.83 -3.33 0.60
C ILE A 112 15.68 -4.46 1.64
N ASN A 113 16.34 -5.58 1.43
CA ASN A 113 16.42 -6.71 2.34
C ASN A 113 17.75 -7.47 2.11
N ALA A 114 17.99 -8.55 2.87
CA ALA A 114 19.26 -9.29 2.80
C ALA A 114 19.52 -9.96 1.44
N TYR A 115 18.54 -10.07 0.57
CA TYR A 115 18.64 -10.78 -0.71
C TYR A 115 18.36 -9.90 -1.93
N SER A 116 17.91 -8.67 -1.71
CA SER A 116 17.46 -7.80 -2.80
C SER A 116 18.06 -6.40 -2.68
N ARG A 117 18.75 -5.98 -3.73
CA ARG A 117 19.16 -4.61 -4.00
C ARG A 117 18.22 -4.04 -5.07
N ILE A 118 17.64 -2.89 -4.82
CA ILE A 118 16.66 -2.26 -5.72
C ILE A 118 17.10 -0.86 -6.11
N THR A 119 16.54 -0.37 -7.22
CA THR A 119 16.65 1.04 -7.59
C THR A 119 15.46 1.84 -7.10
N ALA A 120 15.68 3.13 -6.89
CA ALA A 120 14.66 4.10 -6.51
C ALA A 120 14.95 5.47 -7.13
N TYR A 121 13.93 6.30 -7.22
CA TYR A 121 14.11 7.75 -7.40
C TYR A 121 14.01 8.45 -6.05
N LEU A 122 15.01 9.31 -5.79
CA LEU A 122 15.08 10.19 -4.63
C LEU A 122 15.13 11.65 -5.12
N LEU A 123 14.13 12.42 -4.74
CA LEU A 123 14.07 13.85 -5.05
C LEU A 123 14.41 14.65 -3.81
N ILE A 124 15.30 15.63 -3.94
CA ILE A 124 15.80 16.47 -2.84
C ILE A 124 15.57 17.93 -3.21
N PRO A 125 14.72 18.67 -2.47
CA PRO A 125 14.48 20.09 -2.72
C PRO A 125 15.77 20.92 -2.65
N ASP A 126 15.87 21.96 -3.49
CA ASP A 126 16.93 22.92 -3.38
C ASP A 126 16.80 23.74 -2.08
N SER A 127 17.93 24.18 -1.52
CA SER A 127 17.91 25.15 -0.44
C SER A 127 17.60 26.54 -0.97
N GLU A 128 16.94 27.39 -0.16
CA GLU A 128 16.62 28.78 -0.54
C GLU A 128 17.85 29.61 -0.93
N ASP A 129 19.05 29.23 -0.51
CA ASP A 129 20.29 29.91 -0.81
C ASP A 129 20.90 29.58 -2.19
N GLY A 130 20.20 28.80 -3.03
CA GLY A 130 20.65 28.39 -4.36
C GLY A 130 21.96 27.59 -4.40
N LYS A 131 22.49 27.24 -3.24
CA LYS A 131 23.70 26.41 -3.11
C LYS A 131 23.29 24.95 -2.99
N ASN A 132 23.49 24.24 -4.10
CA ASN A 132 23.40 22.80 -4.14
C ASN A 132 24.24 22.21 -2.98
N PRO A 133 23.69 21.33 -2.13
CA PRO A 133 24.50 20.65 -1.14
C PRO A 133 25.57 19.83 -1.87
N LYS A 134 26.80 20.29 -1.85
CA LYS A 134 27.93 19.39 -2.15
C LYS A 134 27.79 18.20 -1.21
N ALA A 135 28.03 17.02 -1.73
CA ALA A 135 27.92 15.72 -1.07
C ALA A 135 28.82 15.53 0.17
N GLU A 136 29.32 16.58 0.75
CA GLU A 136 30.01 16.56 2.03
C GLU A 136 28.98 16.85 3.12
N ALA A 137 28.84 15.91 4.05
CA ALA A 137 28.06 15.85 5.28
C ALA A 137 27.71 17.19 5.97
N GLY A 138 27.08 18.10 5.27
CA GLY A 138 26.81 19.45 5.75
C GLY A 138 25.45 19.95 5.28
N LEU A 139 24.52 19.86 6.20
CA LEU A 139 23.29 20.65 6.36
C LEU A 139 23.04 21.73 5.32
N LEU A 140 21.89 21.59 4.62
CA LEU A 140 21.31 22.68 3.88
C LEU A 140 19.85 22.89 4.29
N LEU A 141 19.62 24.13 4.66
CA LEU A 141 18.45 24.59 5.37
C LEU A 141 17.61 25.48 4.44
N SER A 142 16.32 25.16 4.26
CA SER A 142 15.35 26.18 3.84
C SER A 142 14.99 27.08 5.03
N ALA A 143 14.58 28.32 4.78
CA ALA A 143 14.22 29.28 5.80
C ALA A 143 13.06 28.84 6.70
N GLN A 144 12.17 27.97 6.19
CA GLN A 144 11.08 27.36 6.93
C GLN A 144 11.54 26.27 7.90
N ASN A 145 12.72 25.67 7.69
CA ASN A 145 13.30 24.62 8.50
C ASN A 145 14.32 25.09 9.53
N LYS A 146 14.33 26.38 9.86
CA LYS A 146 15.32 27.03 10.77
C LYS A 146 15.54 26.34 12.12
N LYS A 147 14.68 25.41 12.54
CA LYS A 147 14.83 24.69 13.83
C LYS A 147 15.58 23.37 13.76
N SER A 148 15.59 22.63 12.64
CA SER A 148 16.23 21.31 12.55
C SER A 148 17.19 21.12 11.39
N GLY A 149 17.15 21.99 10.38
CA GLY A 149 17.98 21.85 9.18
C GLY A 149 17.63 20.70 8.26
N LYS A 150 16.45 20.10 8.44
CA LYS A 150 16.03 18.90 7.71
C LYS A 150 14.66 19.09 7.07
N PHE A 151 14.46 18.46 5.92
CA PHE A 151 13.21 18.53 5.17
C PHE A 151 12.18 17.52 5.69
N PRO A 152 10.88 17.84 5.61
CA PRO A 152 9.84 16.82 5.66
C PRO A 152 9.99 15.89 4.44
N ALA A 153 9.54 14.66 4.55
CA ALA A 153 9.70 13.68 3.49
C ALA A 153 8.41 12.91 3.19
N VAL A 154 8.32 12.36 1.98
CA VAL A 154 7.18 11.59 1.52
C VAL A 154 7.63 10.33 0.80
N VAL A 155 7.03 9.19 1.13
CA VAL A 155 7.09 7.98 0.32
C VAL A 155 5.96 8.04 -0.70
N ALA A 156 6.29 8.14 -1.99
CA ALA A 156 5.34 8.19 -3.09
C ALA A 156 5.15 6.81 -3.70
N LEU A 157 3.93 6.25 -3.55
CA LEU A 157 3.60 4.86 -3.83
C LEU A 157 2.78 4.76 -5.11
N HIS A 158 3.30 4.08 -6.14
CA HIS A 158 2.66 3.97 -7.45
C HIS A 158 1.44 3.05 -7.45
N ASP A 159 0.55 3.26 -8.42
CA ASP A 159 -0.64 2.46 -8.69
C ASP A 159 -0.32 1.10 -9.34
N HIS A 160 -1.34 0.22 -9.40
CA HIS A 160 -1.25 -1.06 -10.08
C HIS A 160 -1.35 -0.89 -11.62
N GLY A 161 -2.47 -0.29 -12.05
CA GLY A 161 -2.81 0.00 -13.43
C GLY A 161 -2.91 -1.22 -14.36
N ALA A 162 -2.75 -2.45 -13.87
CA ALA A 162 -2.48 -3.64 -14.66
C ALA A 162 -1.29 -3.46 -15.63
N HIS A 163 -0.45 -2.45 -15.38
CA HIS A 163 0.66 -2.01 -16.20
C HIS A 163 1.97 -2.16 -15.42
N LEU A 164 2.63 -3.32 -15.62
CA LEU A 164 3.79 -3.72 -14.83
C LEU A 164 5.11 -3.20 -15.41
N PHE A 165 5.10 -2.71 -16.67
CA PHE A 165 6.28 -2.22 -17.36
C PHE A 165 6.96 -1.05 -16.64
N ILE A 166 6.18 -0.18 -16.02
CA ILE A 166 6.63 0.95 -15.19
C ILE A 166 6.07 0.85 -13.77
N GLY A 167 6.82 1.34 -12.80
CA GLY A 167 6.46 1.38 -11.38
C GLY A 167 6.68 2.77 -10.80
N LYS A 168 7.86 3.04 -10.23
CA LYS A 168 8.26 4.35 -9.69
C LYS A 168 8.22 5.47 -10.73
N GLU A 169 8.34 5.13 -12.00
CA GLU A 169 8.22 6.04 -13.13
C GLU A 169 6.81 6.61 -13.31
N LYS A 170 5.79 6.05 -12.65
CA LYS A 170 4.43 6.62 -12.56
C LYS A 170 4.34 7.79 -11.57
N MET A 171 5.28 7.85 -10.62
CA MET A 171 5.29 8.85 -9.56
C MET A 171 6.32 9.95 -9.78
N ILE A 172 7.43 9.62 -10.41
CA ILE A 172 8.56 10.52 -10.65
C ILE A 172 8.99 10.37 -12.10
N ARG A 173 9.10 11.50 -12.81
CA ARG A 173 9.51 11.49 -14.21
C ARG A 173 10.88 10.85 -14.36
N PRO A 174 11.01 9.81 -15.18
CA PRO A 174 12.29 9.15 -15.39
C PRO A 174 13.31 10.06 -16.08
N PHE A 175 14.58 9.78 -15.88
CA PHE A 175 15.68 10.41 -16.58
C PHE A 175 16.77 9.39 -16.87
N PHE A 176 17.60 9.69 -17.85
CA PHE A 176 18.64 8.79 -18.33
C PHE A 176 19.97 9.08 -17.63
N ILE A 177 20.71 8.01 -17.37
CA ILE A 177 22.02 8.08 -16.73
C ILE A 177 23.06 7.70 -17.78
N ALA A 178 23.91 8.66 -18.15
CA ALA A 178 24.92 8.48 -19.20
C ALA A 178 25.83 7.26 -18.99
N SER A 179 26.20 6.96 -17.73
CA SER A 179 27.03 5.80 -17.40
C SER A 179 26.33 4.43 -17.57
N GLU A 180 25.00 4.39 -17.39
CA GLU A 180 24.20 3.17 -17.67
C GLU A 180 23.95 2.96 -19.16
N GLU A 181 24.10 4.01 -19.95
CA GLU A 181 23.84 4.00 -21.39
C GLU A 181 25.05 3.59 -22.21
N GLN A 182 26.27 3.75 -21.67
CA GLN A 182 27.50 3.45 -22.39
C GLN A 182 27.78 1.94 -22.41
N ASP A 183 28.22 1.45 -23.56
CA ASP A 183 28.83 0.12 -23.71
C ASP A 183 30.27 0.15 -23.18
N ALA A 184 30.96 -0.99 -23.29
CA ALA A 184 32.37 -1.13 -22.86
C ALA A 184 33.32 -0.14 -23.56
N ASP A 185 32.92 0.37 -24.74
CA ASP A 185 33.69 1.32 -25.53
C ASP A 185 33.29 2.79 -25.25
N GLY A 186 32.43 3.04 -24.26
CA GLY A 186 31.95 4.36 -23.89
C GLY A 186 30.92 4.95 -24.88
N LYS A 187 30.37 4.14 -25.76
CA LYS A 187 29.33 4.55 -26.73
C LYS A 187 27.95 4.19 -26.22
N ILE A 188 27.00 5.11 -26.39
CA ILE A 188 25.60 4.84 -26.11
C ILE A 188 25.00 4.03 -27.25
N SER A 189 24.57 2.81 -26.99
CA SER A 189 23.96 1.99 -28.06
C SER A 189 22.55 2.51 -28.36
N GLU A 190 22.19 2.54 -29.65
CA GLU A 190 20.86 2.95 -30.11
C GLU A 190 19.76 2.08 -29.49
N LYS A 191 20.03 0.80 -29.22
CA LYS A 191 19.12 -0.09 -28.52
C LYS A 191 18.82 0.37 -27.09
N LYS A 192 19.83 0.83 -26.37
CA LYS A 192 19.63 1.36 -24.98
C LYS A 192 18.88 2.69 -24.99
N LYS A 193 19.21 3.58 -25.93
CA LYS A 193 18.46 4.85 -26.11
C LYS A 193 16.98 4.58 -26.40
N ALA A 194 16.69 3.65 -27.33
CA ALA A 194 15.32 3.29 -27.66
C ALA A 194 14.57 2.71 -26.46
N ALA A 195 15.20 1.82 -25.68
CA ALA A 195 14.60 1.24 -24.49
C ALA A 195 14.32 2.29 -23.40
N ASN A 196 15.22 3.26 -23.22
CA ASN A 196 15.03 4.37 -22.28
C ASN A 196 13.91 5.30 -22.75
N GLN A 197 13.86 5.61 -24.05
CA GLN A 197 12.79 6.43 -24.62
C GLN A 197 11.44 5.76 -24.47
N GLU A 198 11.34 4.44 -24.67
CA GLU A 198 10.13 3.65 -24.45
C GLU A 198 9.61 3.81 -23.01
N VAL A 199 10.50 3.76 -22.00
CA VAL A 199 10.12 3.97 -20.59
C VAL A 199 9.59 5.37 -20.36
N LEU A 200 10.22 6.39 -20.94
CA LEU A 200 9.79 7.78 -20.80
C LEU A 200 8.44 8.02 -21.46
N ASP A 201 8.27 7.56 -22.69
CA ASP A 201 7.02 7.73 -23.45
C ASP A 201 5.85 7.03 -22.75
N ASP A 202 6.10 5.84 -22.22
CA ASP A 202 5.11 5.06 -21.49
C ASP A 202 4.74 5.71 -20.14
N ALA A 203 5.72 6.25 -19.42
CA ALA A 203 5.49 6.99 -18.18
C ALA A 203 4.70 8.28 -18.44
N ASP A 204 5.09 9.07 -19.43
CA ASP A 204 4.38 10.31 -19.79
C ASP A 204 2.94 9.99 -20.23
N ALA A 205 2.72 8.95 -21.05
CA ALA A 205 1.38 8.52 -21.45
C ALA A 205 0.52 8.11 -20.25
N TRP A 206 1.08 7.34 -19.33
CA TRP A 206 0.39 6.89 -18.12
C TRP A 206 0.03 8.06 -17.19
N VAL A 207 0.99 8.97 -16.97
CA VAL A 207 0.79 10.14 -16.11
C VAL A 207 -0.24 11.10 -16.71
N ASN A 208 -0.25 11.27 -18.04
CA ASN A 208 -1.32 12.02 -18.72
C ASN A 208 -2.70 11.40 -18.50
N GLN A 209 -2.79 10.08 -18.51
CA GLN A 209 -4.07 9.37 -18.37
C GLN A 209 -4.63 9.39 -16.93
N LEU A 210 -3.79 9.18 -15.92
CA LEU A 210 -4.25 8.94 -14.54
C LEU A 210 -4.00 10.12 -13.60
N TYR A 211 -3.04 10.98 -13.93
CA TYR A 211 -2.54 12.06 -13.07
C TYR A 211 -2.61 13.45 -13.72
N ASP A 212 -3.37 13.59 -14.82
CA ASP A 212 -3.53 14.84 -15.58
C ASP A 212 -2.18 15.49 -16.01
N GLY A 213 -1.21 14.65 -16.37
CA GLY A 213 0.09 15.10 -16.86
C GLY A 213 1.09 15.57 -15.80
N GLN A 214 0.75 15.45 -14.50
CA GLN A 214 1.63 15.88 -13.42
C GLN A 214 2.15 14.70 -12.61
N TYR A 215 3.47 14.55 -12.56
CA TYR A 215 4.13 13.57 -11.70
C TYR A 215 4.03 14.00 -10.22
N VAL A 216 3.36 13.21 -9.41
CA VAL A 216 3.10 13.51 -7.99
C VAL A 216 4.39 13.75 -7.19
N GLY A 217 5.42 12.92 -7.42
CA GLY A 217 6.69 13.06 -6.72
C GLY A 217 7.41 14.35 -7.06
N ASP A 218 7.46 14.69 -8.35
CA ASP A 218 8.07 15.94 -8.83
C ASP A 218 7.32 17.17 -8.29
N TYR A 219 5.99 17.11 -8.27
CA TYR A 219 5.14 18.15 -7.69
C TYR A 219 5.44 18.38 -6.21
N LEU A 220 5.51 17.31 -5.41
CA LEU A 220 5.82 17.39 -3.98
C LEU A 220 7.25 17.89 -3.71
N ALA A 221 8.24 17.48 -4.55
CA ALA A 221 9.62 17.94 -4.42
C ALA A 221 9.75 19.46 -4.65
N LYS A 222 9.06 20.00 -5.66
CA LYS A 222 8.96 21.46 -5.88
C LYS A 222 8.37 22.22 -4.69
N HIS A 223 7.55 21.54 -3.88
CA HIS A 223 6.94 22.10 -2.68
C HIS A 223 7.72 21.76 -1.39
N GLY A 224 9.01 21.42 -1.48
CA GLY A 224 9.91 21.32 -0.34
C GLY A 224 9.87 20.01 0.41
N TYR A 225 9.43 18.91 -0.20
CA TYR A 225 9.50 17.56 0.35
C TYR A 225 10.66 16.78 -0.25
N VAL A 226 11.41 16.07 0.58
CA VAL A 226 12.23 14.96 0.06
C VAL A 226 11.28 13.82 -0.33
N VAL A 227 11.38 13.32 -1.56
CA VAL A 227 10.47 12.29 -2.06
C VAL A 227 11.24 11.05 -2.44
N LEU A 228 10.80 9.90 -1.93
CA LEU A 228 11.30 8.58 -2.32
C LEU A 228 10.20 7.80 -3.03
N SER A 229 10.50 7.24 -4.20
CA SER A 229 9.63 6.28 -4.87
C SER A 229 10.41 5.03 -5.26
N VAL A 230 9.84 3.86 -4.94
CA VAL A 230 10.38 2.53 -5.25
C VAL A 230 9.37 1.73 -6.07
N ASP A 231 9.86 0.84 -6.92
CA ASP A 231 9.00 -0.15 -7.57
C ASP A 231 8.46 -1.15 -6.55
N ALA A 232 7.17 -1.43 -6.61
CA ALA A 232 6.62 -2.61 -5.97
C ALA A 232 7.23 -3.87 -6.61
N PRO A 233 7.30 -5.00 -5.88
CA PRO A 233 7.74 -6.27 -6.46
C PRO A 233 7.02 -6.58 -7.78
N MET A 234 7.77 -6.89 -8.82
CA MET A 234 7.33 -7.18 -10.19
C MET A 234 6.94 -5.96 -11.05
N TRP A 235 6.96 -4.74 -10.55
CA TRP A 235 6.79 -3.52 -11.35
C TRP A 235 8.14 -2.92 -11.74
N GLY A 236 8.12 -2.15 -12.82
CA GLY A 236 9.25 -1.36 -13.27
C GLY A 236 10.53 -2.20 -13.41
N GLU A 237 11.63 -1.72 -12.89
CA GLU A 237 12.92 -2.42 -12.98
C GLU A 237 12.96 -3.74 -12.18
N ARG A 238 12.00 -3.98 -11.29
CA ARG A 238 11.89 -5.25 -10.55
C ARG A 238 11.16 -6.36 -11.31
N GLY A 239 10.69 -6.11 -12.51
CA GLY A 239 9.99 -7.10 -13.35
C GLY A 239 10.20 -6.92 -14.85
N ARG A 240 10.55 -5.72 -15.28
CA ARG A 240 10.64 -5.37 -16.72
C ARG A 240 11.66 -6.24 -17.47
N LYS A 241 12.84 -6.46 -16.89
CA LYS A 241 13.90 -7.25 -17.50
C LYS A 241 13.48 -8.71 -17.73
N GLU A 242 12.71 -9.26 -16.82
CA GLU A 242 12.17 -10.63 -16.88
C GLU A 242 10.89 -10.69 -17.70
N GLY A 243 10.37 -9.55 -18.20
CA GLY A 243 9.13 -9.45 -18.95
C GLY A 243 7.94 -9.96 -18.15
N VAL A 244 7.78 -9.51 -16.90
CA VAL A 244 6.66 -9.90 -16.04
C VAL A 244 5.37 -9.32 -16.59
N ASP A 245 4.47 -10.22 -16.96
CA ASP A 245 3.09 -9.95 -17.36
C ASP A 245 2.10 -10.40 -16.27
N ARG A 246 0.82 -10.25 -16.53
CA ARG A 246 -0.22 -10.64 -15.59
C ARG A 246 -0.20 -12.12 -15.24
N ASN A 247 0.12 -12.99 -16.18
CA ASN A 247 0.15 -14.43 -15.92
C ASN A 247 1.33 -14.82 -15.05
N LYS A 248 2.51 -14.26 -15.32
CA LYS A 248 3.70 -14.46 -14.48
C LYS A 248 3.50 -13.89 -13.06
N TYR A 249 2.86 -12.73 -12.95
CA TYR A 249 2.50 -12.12 -11.68
C TYR A 249 1.65 -13.07 -10.81
N ASP A 250 0.56 -13.61 -11.36
CA ASP A 250 -0.32 -14.52 -10.63
C ASP A 250 0.41 -15.82 -10.24
N LEU A 251 1.27 -16.35 -11.14
CA LEU A 251 2.08 -17.55 -10.89
C LEU A 251 3.10 -17.30 -9.76
N ILE A 252 3.82 -16.19 -9.79
CA ILE A 252 4.82 -15.84 -8.76
C ILE A 252 4.12 -15.67 -7.41
N ALA A 253 2.98 -14.97 -7.37
CA ALA A 253 2.20 -14.82 -6.14
C ALA A 253 1.75 -16.16 -5.57
N GLY A 254 1.27 -17.08 -6.42
CA GLY A 254 0.92 -18.44 -6.02
C GLY A 254 2.11 -19.23 -5.48
N ASN A 255 3.28 -19.14 -6.13
CA ASN A 255 4.51 -19.78 -5.66
C ASN A 255 4.97 -19.22 -4.29
N MET A 256 4.84 -17.91 -4.07
CA MET A 256 5.14 -17.30 -2.77
C MET A 256 4.23 -17.85 -1.68
N MET A 257 2.93 -17.99 -1.96
CA MET A 257 1.96 -18.55 -0.99
C MET A 257 2.33 -20.00 -0.62
N MET A 258 2.74 -20.84 -1.58
CA MET A 258 3.22 -22.21 -1.32
C MET A 258 4.45 -22.23 -0.41
N LEU A 259 5.28 -21.20 -0.45
CA LEU A 259 6.49 -21.04 0.38
C LEU A 259 6.21 -20.28 1.69
N GLY A 260 4.94 -20.10 2.07
CA GLY A 260 4.56 -19.41 3.29
C GLY A 260 4.87 -17.92 3.26
N ARG A 261 4.77 -17.30 2.08
CA ARG A 261 4.89 -15.86 1.87
C ARG A 261 3.67 -15.33 1.11
N ASP A 262 3.35 -14.07 1.31
CA ASP A 262 2.27 -13.39 0.60
C ASP A 262 2.82 -12.18 -0.15
N LEU A 263 2.39 -11.96 -1.39
CA LEU A 263 2.90 -10.88 -2.22
C LEU A 263 2.52 -9.50 -1.68
N SER A 264 1.29 -9.32 -1.21
CA SER A 264 0.83 -8.06 -0.64
C SER A 264 1.58 -7.73 0.65
N ALA A 265 1.86 -8.76 1.48
CA ALA A 265 2.67 -8.62 2.66
C ALA A 265 4.13 -8.27 2.32
N PHE A 266 4.72 -8.95 1.34
CA PHE A 266 6.08 -8.67 0.88
C PHE A 266 6.21 -7.21 0.41
N MET A 267 5.25 -6.73 -0.37
CA MET A 267 5.19 -5.33 -0.80
C MET A 267 5.08 -4.36 0.40
N THR A 268 4.27 -4.68 1.39
CA THR A 268 4.11 -3.86 2.59
C THR A 268 5.41 -3.83 3.43
N TYR A 269 6.12 -4.95 3.55
CA TYR A 269 7.43 -4.98 4.22
C TYR A 269 8.48 -4.14 3.47
N ASP A 270 8.47 -4.18 2.14
CA ASP A 270 9.36 -3.34 1.32
C ASP A 270 9.03 -1.84 1.49
N ASP A 271 7.75 -1.48 1.58
CA ASP A 271 7.33 -0.09 1.86
C ASP A 271 7.80 0.37 3.25
N MET A 272 7.73 -0.50 4.26
CA MET A 272 8.24 -0.22 5.60
C MET A 272 9.76 -0.05 5.58
N ALA A 273 10.49 -0.95 4.92
CA ALA A 273 11.95 -0.87 4.79
C ALA A 273 12.38 0.39 4.01
N SER A 274 11.68 0.74 2.94
CA SER A 274 11.91 1.99 2.18
C SER A 274 11.67 3.23 3.03
N THR A 275 10.68 3.19 3.91
CA THR A 275 10.40 4.28 4.86
C THR A 275 11.51 4.41 5.92
N ASP A 276 12.02 3.29 6.45
CA ASP A 276 13.14 3.28 7.38
C ASP A 276 14.44 3.76 6.71
N PHE A 277 14.67 3.38 5.45
CA PHE A 277 15.76 3.91 4.64
C PHE A 277 15.63 5.44 4.48
N LEU A 278 14.47 5.94 4.04
CA LEU A 278 14.21 7.37 3.90
C LEU A 278 14.46 8.13 5.21
N ALA A 279 14.00 7.58 6.33
CA ALA A 279 14.19 8.16 7.66
C ALA A 279 15.66 8.21 8.11
N SER A 280 16.53 7.37 7.53
CA SER A 280 17.96 7.33 7.83
C SER A 280 18.78 8.38 7.10
N LEU A 281 18.21 9.00 6.05
CA LEU A 281 18.91 9.98 5.23
C LEU A 281 19.18 11.28 6.01
N PRO A 282 20.39 11.85 5.93
CA PRO A 282 20.81 12.97 6.77
C PRO A 282 19.96 14.24 6.56
N MET A 283 19.43 14.47 5.34
CA MET A 283 18.61 15.61 5.00
C MET A 283 17.13 15.46 5.42
N VAL A 284 16.71 14.28 5.86
CA VAL A 284 15.32 13.99 6.21
C VAL A 284 15.04 14.20 7.70
N ASP A 285 13.96 14.92 8.02
CA ASP A 285 13.41 14.91 9.37
C ASP A 285 12.58 13.64 9.59
N ALA A 286 13.15 12.67 10.25
CA ALA A 286 12.52 11.38 10.55
C ALA A 286 11.22 11.47 11.38
N LYS A 287 10.90 12.66 11.93
CA LYS A 287 9.64 12.93 12.65
C LYS A 287 8.56 13.54 11.74
N ARG A 288 8.88 13.88 10.50
CA ARG A 288 7.98 14.52 9.54
C ARG A 288 7.96 13.75 8.22
N ILE A 289 7.55 12.47 8.29
CA ILE A 289 7.44 11.60 7.11
C ILE A 289 5.97 11.27 6.87
N GLY A 290 5.52 11.51 5.63
CA GLY A 290 4.22 11.12 5.11
C GLY A 290 4.31 10.04 4.04
N CYS A 291 3.17 9.53 3.63
CA CYS A 291 3.05 8.67 2.46
C CYS A 291 1.82 9.01 1.63
N VAL A 292 1.93 8.85 0.32
CA VAL A 292 0.85 9.17 -0.62
C VAL A 292 0.76 8.12 -1.72
N GLY A 293 -0.41 7.96 -2.30
CA GLY A 293 -0.57 7.11 -3.47
C GLY A 293 -1.99 7.11 -4.02
N CYS A 294 -2.10 6.60 -5.25
CA CYS A 294 -3.35 6.39 -5.96
C CYS A 294 -3.58 4.90 -6.19
N SER A 295 -4.83 4.44 -6.18
CA SER A 295 -5.18 3.04 -6.48
C SER A 295 -4.41 2.06 -5.57
N MET A 296 -3.67 1.09 -6.10
CA MET A 296 -2.80 0.23 -5.29
C MET A 296 -1.81 1.06 -4.44
N GLY A 297 -1.34 2.21 -4.93
CA GLY A 297 -0.52 3.13 -4.13
C GLY A 297 -1.27 3.69 -2.92
N ALA A 298 -2.58 3.93 -3.05
CA ALA A 298 -3.43 4.33 -1.93
C ALA A 298 -3.60 3.18 -0.91
N TYR A 299 -3.78 1.93 -1.39
CA TYR A 299 -3.76 0.74 -0.54
C TYR A 299 -2.46 0.63 0.25
N ARG A 300 -1.32 0.77 -0.44
CA ARG A 300 0.01 0.79 0.20
C ARG A 300 0.16 1.94 1.19
N SER A 301 -0.36 3.14 0.88
CA SER A 301 -0.29 4.31 1.74
C SER A 301 -1.03 4.11 3.07
N TRP A 302 -2.29 3.66 3.05
CA TRP A 302 -3.00 3.45 4.31
C TRP A 302 -2.50 2.22 5.07
N MET A 303 -2.04 1.15 4.39
CA MET A 303 -1.36 0.02 5.04
C MET A 303 -0.09 0.47 5.76
N LEU A 304 0.75 1.24 5.08
CA LEU A 304 1.98 1.79 5.65
C LEU A 304 1.68 2.72 6.83
N SER A 305 0.64 3.58 6.71
CA SER A 305 0.18 4.44 7.81
C SER A 305 -0.30 3.65 9.02
N ALA A 306 -0.97 2.52 8.81
CA ALA A 306 -1.45 1.64 9.87
C ALA A 306 -0.32 0.89 10.60
N LEU A 307 0.71 0.46 9.85
CA LEU A 307 1.73 -0.47 10.35
C LEU A 307 3.09 0.14 10.65
N SER A 308 3.46 1.29 10.06
CA SER A 308 4.73 1.96 10.33
C SER A 308 4.56 3.12 11.33
N ASP A 309 5.40 3.13 12.37
CA ASP A 309 5.43 4.25 13.33
C ASP A 309 6.22 5.46 12.80
N ARG A 310 6.92 5.32 11.65
CA ARG A 310 7.60 6.43 10.96
C ARG A 310 6.63 7.38 10.29
N ILE A 311 5.52 6.85 9.74
CA ILE A 311 4.53 7.65 9.03
C ILE A 311 3.72 8.47 10.03
N ARG A 312 3.62 9.77 9.75
CA ARG A 312 2.87 10.76 10.55
C ARG A 312 1.55 11.16 9.90
N VAL A 313 1.49 11.14 8.59
CA VAL A 313 0.31 11.49 7.78
C VAL A 313 0.25 10.61 6.54
N GLY A 314 -0.95 10.25 6.11
CA GLY A 314 -1.17 9.48 4.88
C GLY A 314 -2.26 10.08 4.01
N ALA A 315 -2.05 10.03 2.68
CA ALA A 315 -3.07 10.38 1.70
C ALA A 315 -3.30 9.23 0.71
N SER A 316 -4.55 8.83 0.56
CA SER A 316 -4.97 7.62 -0.16
C SER A 316 -6.08 7.98 -1.15
N ILE A 317 -5.74 7.99 -2.45
CA ILE A 317 -6.65 8.41 -3.51
C ILE A 317 -7.15 7.19 -4.29
N CYS A 318 -8.48 7.07 -4.42
CA CYS A 318 -9.16 6.01 -5.16
C CYS A 318 -8.87 4.58 -4.69
N TRP A 319 -8.74 4.37 -3.37
CA TRP A 319 -8.74 3.03 -2.82
C TRP A 319 -9.19 2.97 -1.36
N MET A 320 -10.47 2.79 -1.12
CA MET A 320 -11.06 2.35 0.14
C MET A 320 -12.45 1.77 -0.12
N ILE A 321 -12.75 0.64 0.50
CA ILE A 321 -14.03 -0.07 0.33
C ILE A 321 -14.16 -1.14 1.42
N THR A 322 -15.39 -1.62 1.66
CA THR A 322 -15.61 -2.84 2.45
C THR A 322 -15.41 -4.10 1.60
N THR A 323 -14.97 -5.18 2.22
CA THR A 323 -14.79 -6.49 1.56
C THR A 323 -16.12 -6.99 0.96
N ASP A 324 -17.25 -6.77 1.64
CA ASP A 324 -18.55 -7.20 1.15
C ASP A 324 -18.90 -6.55 -0.20
N ALA A 325 -18.67 -5.25 -0.33
CA ALA A 325 -18.91 -4.52 -1.59
C ALA A 325 -17.86 -4.85 -2.67
N GLN A 326 -16.64 -5.19 -2.29
CA GLN A 326 -15.57 -5.55 -3.23
C GLN A 326 -15.75 -6.95 -3.82
N LEU A 327 -16.07 -7.94 -2.99
CA LEU A 327 -16.22 -9.34 -3.41
C LEU A 327 -17.63 -9.60 -3.95
N THR A 328 -18.02 -8.92 -5.01
CA THR A 328 -19.25 -9.18 -5.75
C THR A 328 -18.93 -9.87 -7.07
N ARG A 329 -19.93 -10.48 -7.71
CA ARG A 329 -19.75 -11.12 -9.03
C ARG A 329 -19.19 -10.17 -10.07
N ARG A 330 -19.57 -8.88 -9.99
CA ARG A 330 -19.10 -7.83 -10.90
C ARG A 330 -17.76 -7.25 -10.51
N PHE A 331 -17.48 -7.13 -9.21
CA PHE A 331 -16.32 -6.46 -8.64
C PHE A 331 -15.41 -7.46 -7.91
N GLY A 332 -15.17 -8.61 -8.50
CA GLY A 332 -14.25 -9.60 -7.96
C GLY A 332 -12.83 -9.08 -7.84
N ARG A 333 -12.04 -9.69 -6.96
CA ARG A 333 -10.66 -9.27 -6.69
C ARG A 333 -9.75 -9.12 -7.90
N LYS A 334 -10.01 -9.88 -8.97
CA LYS A 334 -9.22 -9.78 -10.22
C LYS A 334 -9.32 -8.38 -10.83
N GLU A 335 -10.46 -7.73 -10.70
CA GLU A 335 -10.69 -6.37 -11.19
C GLU A 335 -10.02 -5.32 -10.28
N ASN A 336 -9.71 -5.69 -9.03
CA ASN A 336 -9.15 -4.82 -7.98
C ASN A 336 -7.69 -5.14 -7.61
N GLY A 337 -6.88 -5.57 -8.55
CA GLY A 337 -5.45 -5.76 -8.36
C GLY A 337 -5.02 -7.16 -7.88
N GLY A 338 -5.92 -8.15 -7.86
CA GLY A 338 -5.57 -9.55 -7.57
C GLY A 338 -4.83 -9.73 -6.25
N PHE A 339 -3.68 -10.38 -6.29
CA PHE A 339 -2.85 -10.69 -5.11
C PHE A 339 -2.14 -9.48 -4.49
N ALA A 340 -2.17 -8.29 -5.09
CA ALA A 340 -1.49 -7.12 -4.55
C ALA A 340 -2.14 -6.53 -3.29
N ASN A 341 -3.38 -6.90 -2.97
CA ASN A 341 -4.16 -6.30 -1.89
C ASN A 341 -4.90 -7.30 -1.02
N CYS A 342 -4.35 -8.49 -0.81
CA CYS A 342 -4.95 -9.48 0.05
C CYS A 342 -3.93 -10.18 0.93
N PHE A 343 -4.28 -10.35 2.20
CA PHE A 343 -3.58 -11.25 3.11
C PHE A 343 -4.45 -12.46 3.39
N PRO A 344 -3.94 -13.70 3.21
CA PRO A 344 -4.70 -14.91 3.48
C PRO A 344 -5.26 -14.93 4.92
N GLY A 345 -6.55 -15.20 5.06
CA GLY A 345 -7.21 -15.35 6.36
C GLY A 345 -7.50 -14.05 7.12
N LEU A 346 -6.92 -12.91 6.77
CA LEU A 346 -7.08 -11.67 7.55
C LEU A 346 -8.54 -11.19 7.60
N ARG A 347 -9.32 -11.44 6.55
CA ARG A 347 -10.75 -11.06 6.48
C ARG A 347 -11.63 -11.75 7.49
N GLN A 348 -11.22 -12.87 8.06
CA GLN A 348 -11.93 -13.51 9.18
C GLN A 348 -11.87 -12.68 10.47
N TYR A 349 -10.93 -11.76 10.59
CA TYR A 349 -10.71 -10.92 11.78
C TYR A 349 -11.05 -9.46 11.56
N LEU A 350 -10.73 -8.92 10.38
CA LEU A 350 -10.73 -7.49 10.07
C LEU A 350 -11.09 -7.22 8.61
N ASP A 351 -11.89 -6.19 8.37
CA ASP A 351 -12.05 -5.62 7.04
C ASP A 351 -11.01 -4.53 6.76
N TYR A 352 -10.92 -4.04 5.53
CA TYR A 352 -10.03 -2.96 5.11
C TYR A 352 -10.15 -1.69 5.97
N PRO A 353 -11.35 -1.13 6.24
CA PRO A 353 -11.48 0.05 7.08
C PRO A 353 -11.00 -0.20 8.53
N HIS A 354 -11.13 -1.42 9.04
CA HIS A 354 -10.66 -1.76 10.39
C HIS A 354 -9.14 -1.75 10.46
N ILE A 355 -8.45 -2.24 9.40
CA ILE A 355 -6.98 -2.21 9.33
C ILE A 355 -6.50 -0.77 9.14
N ALA A 356 -7.11 -0.01 8.23
CA ALA A 356 -6.79 1.40 8.02
C ALA A 356 -6.95 2.21 9.31
N SER A 357 -7.92 1.84 10.15
CA SER A 357 -8.17 2.47 11.46
C SER A 357 -7.05 2.28 12.48
N LEU A 358 -6.11 1.38 12.24
CA LEU A 358 -4.87 1.30 13.04
C LEU A 358 -3.99 2.54 12.88
N ALA A 359 -4.18 3.33 11.82
CA ALA A 359 -3.50 4.61 11.67
C ALA A 359 -3.93 5.64 12.73
N CYS A 360 -5.17 5.57 13.27
CA CYS A 360 -5.65 6.49 14.30
C CYS A 360 -4.66 6.56 15.49
N PRO A 361 -4.31 7.77 16.00
CA PRO A 361 -4.88 9.09 15.72
C PRO A 361 -4.14 9.91 14.64
N LYS A 362 -3.42 9.30 13.73
CA LYS A 362 -2.71 10.05 12.67
C LYS A 362 -3.69 10.77 11.76
N PRO A 363 -3.34 11.94 11.23
CA PRO A 363 -4.07 12.57 10.13
C PRO A 363 -4.08 11.68 8.90
N MET A 364 -5.26 11.43 8.33
CA MET A 364 -5.44 10.61 7.14
C MET A 364 -6.43 11.28 6.18
N LEU A 365 -6.06 11.33 4.90
CA LEU A 365 -6.91 11.77 3.80
C LEU A 365 -7.30 10.59 2.92
N PHE A 366 -8.59 10.44 2.65
CA PHE A 366 -9.13 9.49 1.68
C PHE A 366 -10.04 10.21 0.69
N ILE A 367 -9.76 10.06 -0.61
CA ILE A 367 -10.62 10.54 -1.68
C ILE A 367 -10.98 9.37 -2.58
N ASN A 368 -12.27 9.12 -2.81
CA ASN A 368 -12.75 8.14 -3.78
C ASN A 368 -13.66 8.81 -4.82
N GLY A 369 -13.68 8.27 -6.03
CA GLY A 369 -14.51 8.77 -7.12
C GLY A 369 -15.91 8.17 -7.12
N THR A 370 -16.97 8.97 -7.35
CA THR A 370 -18.34 8.47 -7.53
C THR A 370 -18.56 7.82 -8.90
N LYS A 371 -17.69 8.13 -9.87
CA LYS A 371 -17.65 7.52 -11.20
C LYS A 371 -16.64 6.38 -11.32
N ASP A 372 -15.95 6.03 -10.22
CA ASP A 372 -15.01 4.93 -10.16
C ASP A 372 -15.76 3.58 -10.24
N LYS A 373 -15.47 2.83 -11.30
CA LYS A 373 -16.14 1.53 -11.54
C LYS A 373 -15.52 0.39 -10.72
N LEU A 374 -14.35 0.60 -10.13
CA LEU A 374 -13.65 -0.41 -9.33
C LEU A 374 -14.13 -0.42 -7.87
N PHE A 375 -14.60 0.73 -7.37
CA PHE A 375 -14.98 0.92 -5.97
C PHE A 375 -16.42 1.40 -5.85
N PRO A 376 -17.41 0.48 -5.72
CA PRO A 376 -18.82 0.85 -5.57
C PRO A 376 -19.05 1.81 -4.41
N VAL A 377 -19.72 2.94 -4.70
CA VAL A 377 -19.97 4.03 -3.74
C VAL A 377 -20.58 3.58 -2.41
N PRO A 378 -21.56 2.66 -2.35
CA PRO A 378 -22.10 2.20 -1.07
C PRO A 378 -21.01 1.61 -0.17
N GLY A 379 -20.16 0.72 -0.70
CA GLY A 379 -19.07 0.11 0.08
C GLY A 379 -17.98 1.09 0.51
N VAL A 380 -17.76 2.15 -0.28
CA VAL A 380 -16.85 3.25 0.11
C VAL A 380 -17.44 4.04 1.29
N LYS A 381 -18.73 4.40 1.23
CA LYS A 381 -19.43 5.09 2.32
C LYS A 381 -19.44 4.29 3.61
N ASP A 382 -19.70 2.98 3.51
CA ASP A 382 -19.67 2.08 4.66
C ASP A 382 -18.27 2.02 5.28
N ALA A 383 -17.22 1.90 4.44
CA ALA A 383 -15.84 1.90 4.92
C ALA A 383 -15.46 3.22 5.63
N PHE A 384 -15.83 4.36 5.05
CA PHE A 384 -15.60 5.66 5.69
C PHE A 384 -16.34 5.78 7.03
N ALA A 385 -17.59 5.34 7.10
CA ALA A 385 -18.37 5.34 8.33
C ALA A 385 -17.70 4.48 9.44
N GLU A 386 -17.19 3.29 9.09
CA GLU A 386 -16.46 2.44 10.04
C GLU A 386 -15.18 3.11 10.55
N MET A 387 -14.44 3.79 9.68
CA MET A 387 -13.22 4.51 10.08
C MET A 387 -13.54 5.69 10.99
N HIS A 388 -14.53 6.51 10.66
CA HIS A 388 -14.97 7.63 11.50
C HIS A 388 -15.40 7.21 12.91
N LYS A 389 -16.03 6.03 13.07
CA LYS A 389 -16.34 5.49 14.42
C LYS A 389 -15.09 5.39 15.29
N VAL A 390 -13.95 4.99 14.69
CA VAL A 390 -12.70 4.82 15.42
C VAL A 390 -12.11 6.18 15.81
N TRP A 391 -11.96 7.13 14.87
CA TRP A 391 -11.42 8.47 15.18
C TRP A 391 -12.31 9.23 16.14
N LYS A 392 -13.65 9.16 15.99
CA LYS A 392 -14.62 9.73 16.95
C LYS A 392 -14.44 9.15 18.35
N SER A 393 -14.26 7.83 18.46
CA SER A 393 -14.07 7.18 19.76
C SER A 393 -12.83 7.67 20.51
N GLN A 394 -11.86 8.24 19.80
CA GLN A 394 -10.63 8.81 20.35
C GLN A 394 -10.68 10.35 20.46
N GLY A 395 -11.79 10.98 20.12
CA GLY A 395 -11.97 12.44 20.17
C GLY A 395 -11.17 13.22 19.13
N VAL A 396 -10.79 12.57 18.01
CA VAL A 396 -9.90 13.13 16.97
C VAL A 396 -10.47 12.99 15.56
N ASP A 397 -11.79 12.98 15.42
CA ASP A 397 -12.47 12.81 14.13
C ASP A 397 -12.03 13.83 13.06
N ASN A 398 -11.66 15.03 13.49
CA ASN A 398 -11.13 16.10 12.65
C ASN A 398 -9.77 15.79 12.00
N LEU A 399 -9.12 14.70 12.38
CA LEU A 399 -7.88 14.22 11.76
C LEU A 399 -8.11 13.20 10.64
N LEU A 400 -9.35 12.72 10.48
CA LEU A 400 -9.75 11.85 9.38
C LEU A 400 -10.56 12.66 8.37
N ASP A 401 -10.00 12.88 7.18
CA ASP A 401 -10.68 13.54 6.06
C ASP A 401 -11.07 12.49 5.02
N THR A 402 -12.36 12.36 4.74
CA THR A 402 -12.90 11.37 3.78
C THR A 402 -13.83 12.05 2.80
N GLU A 403 -13.52 12.00 1.52
CA GLU A 403 -14.25 12.71 0.49
C GLU A 403 -14.68 11.78 -0.66
N LEU A 404 -15.87 12.03 -1.18
CA LEU A 404 -16.39 11.44 -2.42
C LEU A 404 -16.51 12.52 -3.46
N TRP A 405 -15.71 12.41 -4.51
CA TRP A 405 -15.68 13.38 -5.61
C TRP A 405 -16.36 12.83 -6.87
N ASP A 406 -16.88 13.72 -7.70
CA ASP A 406 -17.46 13.35 -8.99
C ASP A 406 -16.39 13.12 -10.07
N ILE A 407 -15.47 12.18 -9.79
CA ILE A 407 -14.33 11.81 -10.64
C ILE A 407 -14.35 10.30 -10.94
N PRO A 408 -13.70 9.86 -12.04
CA PRO A 408 -13.41 8.46 -12.30
C PRO A 408 -12.26 7.97 -11.41
N HIS A 409 -11.72 6.79 -11.72
CA HIS A 409 -10.53 6.24 -11.07
C HIS A 409 -9.27 7.02 -11.49
N SER A 410 -8.95 8.13 -10.83
CA SER A 410 -7.83 9.02 -11.18
C SER A 410 -7.33 9.83 -10.00
N CYS A 411 -6.10 10.33 -10.10
CA CYS A 411 -5.47 11.26 -9.16
C CYS A 411 -5.03 12.53 -9.90
N GLY A 412 -6.00 13.23 -10.52
CA GLY A 412 -5.76 14.45 -11.28
C GLY A 412 -5.27 15.62 -10.42
N LEU A 413 -5.00 16.76 -11.07
CA LEU A 413 -4.39 17.94 -10.45
C LEU A 413 -5.07 18.37 -9.14
N LYS A 414 -6.41 18.43 -9.14
CA LYS A 414 -7.18 18.83 -7.94
C LYS A 414 -6.95 17.88 -6.75
N ALA A 415 -6.81 16.57 -7.00
CA ALA A 415 -6.52 15.60 -5.93
C ALA A 415 -5.09 15.77 -5.42
N GLN A 416 -4.16 16.10 -6.29
CA GLN A 416 -2.76 16.36 -5.92
C GLN A 416 -2.62 17.67 -5.13
N GLU A 417 -3.34 18.73 -5.49
CA GLU A 417 -3.41 19.97 -4.71
C GLU A 417 -3.96 19.72 -3.30
N LYS A 418 -5.10 19.03 -3.18
CA LYS A 418 -5.69 18.67 -1.89
C LYS A 418 -4.74 17.82 -1.05
N MET A 419 -4.03 16.88 -1.68
CA MET A 419 -3.01 16.06 -1.04
C MET A 419 -1.87 16.91 -0.49
N LEU A 420 -1.35 17.87 -1.27
CA LEU A 420 -0.30 18.80 -0.84
C LEU A 420 -0.77 19.66 0.35
N GLU A 421 -1.96 20.28 0.26
CA GLU A 421 -2.54 21.06 1.36
C GLU A 421 -2.65 20.25 2.65
N PHE A 422 -3.07 18.98 2.53
CA PHE A 422 -3.20 18.09 3.67
C PHE A 422 -1.83 17.73 4.28
N LEU A 423 -0.83 17.46 3.44
CA LEU A 423 0.54 17.22 3.89
C LEU A 423 1.15 18.47 4.55
N ASP A 424 0.99 19.65 3.95
CA ASP A 424 1.52 20.91 4.47
C ASP A 424 0.95 21.23 5.86
N LYS A 425 -0.34 21.08 6.03
CA LYS A 425 -1.03 21.27 7.32
C LYS A 425 -0.49 20.38 8.43
N ASN A 426 -0.02 19.16 8.10
CA ASN A 426 0.29 18.12 9.09
C ASN A 426 1.78 17.81 9.22
N LEU A 427 2.64 18.25 8.29
CA LEU A 427 4.09 18.00 8.30
C LEU A 427 4.95 19.24 8.33
N LYS A 428 4.45 20.40 7.88
CA LYS A 428 5.16 21.67 7.97
C LYS A 428 4.73 22.45 9.20
#